data_41ded71df4e9cb91550cac411c6f6e1b
#
_entry.id   41ded71df4e9cb91550cac411c6f6e1b
#
_cell.length_a   1.000
_cell.length_b   1.000
_cell.length_c   1.000
_cell.angle_alpha   90.00
_cell.angle_beta   90.00
_cell.angle_gamma   90.00
#
_symmetry.space_group_name_H-M   'P 1'
#
loop_
_entity.id
_entity.type
_entity.pdbx_description
1 polymer ?
#
loop_
_entity_poly.entity_id
_entity_poly.type
_entity_poly.pdbx_seq_one_letter_code
_entity_poly.pdbx_strand_id
1 'polypeptide(L)'
;MLFRSLDPNKTSPFEFYQYWRNVGDADVFKCMRMLTFLSLEEIEAMEKWEDNRINEAKEVLAFELTKLVHGEEEATKAQASARALFTGGASEHMPTTELTDEDLTDGQIDIISLLVKGGLAPTRSEARRNVEQGGVTADGEKVTDFKAVFAREVLEGDGIVVKRGKKKFQRIVVK
;
A
#
# COMPACT_ATOMS: atom_id res chain seq x y z
N MET A 1 -5.48 -15.81 -10.68
CA MET A 1 -6.39 -14.64 -10.49
C MET A 1 -6.62 -14.50 -9.00
N LEU A 2 -6.16 -13.44 -8.37
CA LEU A 2 -6.39 -13.21 -6.94
C LEU A 2 -7.83 -12.70 -6.77
N PHE A 3 -8.63 -13.47 -6.07
CA PHE A 3 -10.00 -13.08 -5.72
C PHE A 3 -9.93 -11.93 -4.71
N ARG A 4 -10.64 -10.83 -4.96
CA ARG A 4 -10.80 -9.72 -4.00
C ARG A 4 -12.22 -9.74 -3.48
N SER A 5 -12.35 -9.82 -2.16
CA SER A 5 -13.64 -9.77 -1.50
C SER A 5 -14.19 -8.35 -1.47
N LEU A 6 -15.50 -8.20 -1.58
CA LEU A 6 -16.20 -6.94 -1.32
C LEU A 6 -16.47 -6.74 0.18
N ASP A 7 -16.28 -7.78 1.00
CA ASP A 7 -16.42 -7.75 2.45
C ASP A 7 -15.22 -7.00 3.07
N PRO A 8 -15.44 -5.88 3.77
CA PRO A 8 -14.36 -5.07 4.36
C PRO A 8 -13.55 -5.83 5.42
N ASN A 9 -14.09 -6.90 6.01
CA ASN A 9 -13.35 -7.75 6.96
C ASN A 9 -12.36 -8.70 6.27
N LYS A 10 -12.50 -8.93 4.97
CA LYS A 10 -11.63 -9.82 4.17
C LYS A 10 -10.68 -9.06 3.25
N THR A 11 -11.11 -7.90 2.77
CA THR A 11 -10.33 -6.97 1.97
C THR A 11 -10.70 -5.57 2.45
N SER A 12 -9.78 -4.90 3.12
CA SER A 12 -10.04 -3.54 3.61
C SER A 12 -10.32 -2.57 2.45
N PRO A 13 -11.06 -1.47 2.68
CA PRO A 13 -11.32 -0.44 1.66
C PRO A 13 -10.02 0.08 1.02
N PHE A 14 -8.95 0.18 1.82
CA PHE A 14 -7.65 0.61 1.35
C PHE A 14 -6.98 -0.43 0.41
N GLU A 15 -7.00 -1.72 0.75
CA GLU A 15 -6.49 -2.78 -0.13
C GLU A 15 -7.32 -2.91 -1.41
N PHE A 16 -8.64 -2.69 -1.31
CA PHE A 16 -9.54 -2.66 -2.46
C PHE A 16 -9.20 -1.49 -3.39
N TYR A 17 -9.01 -0.29 -2.84
CA TYR A 17 -8.56 0.89 -3.58
C TYR A 17 -7.22 0.65 -4.28
N GLN A 18 -6.23 0.11 -3.56
CA GLN A 18 -4.91 -0.19 -4.11
C GLN A 18 -4.94 -1.24 -5.23
N TYR A 19 -5.82 -2.21 -5.13
CA TYR A 19 -6.00 -3.18 -6.21
C TYR A 19 -6.41 -2.51 -7.52
N TRP A 20 -7.42 -1.64 -7.48
CA TRP A 20 -7.91 -0.93 -8.65
C TRP A 20 -6.93 0.13 -9.16
N ARG A 21 -6.22 0.78 -8.28
CA ARG A 21 -5.14 1.71 -8.65
C ARG A 21 -3.97 1.02 -9.37
N ASN A 22 -3.78 -0.28 -9.19
CA ASN A 22 -2.74 -1.09 -9.82
C ASN A 22 -3.25 -1.94 -11.00
N VAL A 23 -4.44 -1.66 -11.53
CA VAL A 23 -4.95 -2.31 -12.75
C VAL A 23 -4.05 -2.01 -13.94
N GLY A 24 -4.00 -2.91 -14.92
CA GLY A 24 -3.22 -2.70 -16.15
C GLY A 24 -3.75 -1.51 -16.95
N ASP A 25 -2.86 -0.73 -17.57
CA ASP A 25 -3.21 0.50 -18.29
C ASP A 25 -4.26 0.24 -19.38
N ALA A 26 -4.14 -0.86 -20.09
CA ALA A 26 -5.08 -1.28 -21.14
C ALA A 26 -6.50 -1.60 -20.64
N ASP A 27 -6.65 -1.90 -19.35
CA ASP A 27 -7.93 -2.30 -18.75
C ASP A 27 -8.66 -1.15 -18.04
N VAL A 28 -7.99 -0.01 -17.82
CA VAL A 28 -8.54 1.12 -17.02
C VAL A 28 -9.89 1.57 -17.55
N PHE A 29 -9.96 2.04 -18.79
CA PHE A 29 -11.17 2.60 -19.38
C PHE A 29 -12.26 1.54 -19.63
N LYS A 30 -11.85 0.31 -19.92
CA LYS A 30 -12.79 -0.82 -19.99
C LYS A 30 -13.46 -1.06 -18.64
N CYS A 31 -12.68 -1.07 -17.56
CA CYS A 31 -13.23 -1.20 -16.21
C CYS A 31 -14.11 0.00 -15.82
N MET A 32 -13.75 1.23 -16.18
CA MET A 32 -14.59 2.40 -15.97
C MET A 32 -15.96 2.23 -16.60
N ARG A 33 -16.04 1.86 -17.88
CA ARG A 33 -17.30 1.67 -18.61
C ARG A 33 -18.15 0.55 -18.06
N MET A 34 -17.54 -0.49 -17.52
CA MET A 34 -18.27 -1.69 -17.09
C MET A 34 -18.67 -1.66 -15.61
N LEU A 35 -17.93 -0.94 -14.77
CA LEU A 35 -18.01 -1.09 -13.32
C LEU A 35 -18.31 0.21 -12.57
N THR A 36 -18.27 1.38 -13.24
CA THR A 36 -18.58 2.67 -12.61
C THR A 36 -19.84 3.28 -13.18
N PHE A 37 -20.35 4.32 -12.51
CA PHE A 37 -21.48 5.15 -12.99
C PHE A 37 -21.01 6.46 -13.62
N LEU A 38 -19.74 6.58 -13.97
CA LEU A 38 -19.23 7.71 -14.74
C LEU A 38 -19.91 7.78 -16.11
N SER A 39 -20.20 8.97 -16.56
CA SER A 39 -20.76 9.16 -17.90
C SER A 39 -19.76 8.77 -18.99
N LEU A 40 -20.27 8.34 -20.15
CA LEU A 40 -19.39 8.01 -21.28
C LEU A 40 -18.56 9.22 -21.71
N GLU A 41 -19.13 10.44 -21.63
CA GLU A 41 -18.44 11.68 -21.98
C GLU A 41 -17.24 11.96 -21.06
N GLU A 42 -17.37 11.71 -19.75
CA GLU A 42 -16.27 11.83 -18.80
C GLU A 42 -15.16 10.81 -19.08
N ILE A 43 -15.52 9.57 -19.37
CA ILE A 43 -14.57 8.51 -19.69
C ILE A 43 -13.82 8.82 -20.99
N GLU A 44 -14.53 9.25 -22.05
CA GLU A 44 -13.94 9.63 -23.33
C GLU A 44 -13.02 10.87 -23.21
N ALA A 45 -13.36 11.79 -22.31
CA ALA A 45 -12.49 12.92 -22.00
C ALA A 45 -11.17 12.47 -21.37
N MET A 46 -11.23 11.50 -20.45
CA MET A 46 -10.03 10.94 -19.82
C MET A 46 -9.21 10.08 -20.79
N GLU A 47 -9.83 9.39 -21.76
CA GLU A 47 -9.12 8.63 -22.79
C GLU A 47 -8.25 9.50 -23.70
N LYS A 48 -8.59 10.79 -23.83
CA LYS A 48 -7.83 11.77 -24.61
C LYS A 48 -6.64 12.36 -23.85
N TRP A 49 -6.46 11.98 -22.57
CA TRP A 49 -5.31 12.44 -21.80
C TRP A 49 -4.02 11.80 -22.34
N GLU A 50 -2.92 12.54 -22.21
CA GLU A 50 -1.60 12.01 -22.53
C GLU A 50 -1.24 10.80 -21.65
N ASP A 51 -0.38 9.92 -22.15
CA ASP A 51 -0.01 8.65 -21.51
C ASP A 51 0.50 8.81 -20.07
N ASN A 52 1.14 9.95 -19.74
CA ASN A 52 1.62 10.26 -18.39
C ASN A 52 0.48 10.44 -17.37
N ARG A 53 -0.76 10.74 -17.82
CA ARG A 53 -1.93 10.92 -16.96
C ARG A 53 -2.76 9.67 -16.73
N ILE A 54 -2.36 8.52 -17.25
CA ILE A 54 -3.07 7.24 -17.00
C ILE A 54 -3.17 6.91 -15.50
N ASN A 55 -2.19 7.35 -14.71
CA ASN A 55 -2.23 7.16 -13.25
C ASN A 55 -3.34 7.96 -12.58
N GLU A 56 -3.69 9.14 -13.11
CA GLU A 56 -4.82 9.94 -12.63
C GLU A 56 -6.15 9.21 -12.94
N ALA A 57 -6.28 8.65 -14.15
CA ALA A 57 -7.45 7.84 -14.52
C ALA A 57 -7.58 6.60 -13.61
N LYS A 58 -6.48 5.94 -13.26
CA LYS A 58 -6.50 4.84 -12.28
C LYS A 58 -6.93 5.29 -10.89
N GLU A 59 -6.56 6.48 -10.45
CA GLU A 59 -7.03 7.04 -9.18
C GLU A 59 -8.53 7.27 -9.20
N VAL A 60 -9.08 7.81 -10.31
CA VAL A 60 -10.53 7.99 -10.48
C VAL A 60 -11.25 6.64 -10.44
N LEU A 61 -10.78 5.65 -11.21
CA LEU A 61 -11.36 4.30 -11.21
C LEU A 61 -11.37 3.69 -9.80
N ALA A 62 -10.24 3.75 -9.10
CA ALA A 62 -10.10 3.20 -7.76
C ALA A 62 -11.03 3.90 -6.76
N PHE A 63 -11.14 5.23 -6.85
CA PHE A 63 -12.03 6.02 -6.01
C PHE A 63 -13.50 5.66 -6.23
N GLU A 64 -13.97 5.69 -7.50
CA GLU A 64 -15.35 5.40 -7.83
C GLU A 64 -15.77 3.98 -7.42
N LEU A 65 -14.93 2.98 -7.65
CA LEU A 65 -15.24 1.60 -7.24
C LEU A 65 -15.21 1.43 -5.72
N THR A 66 -14.29 2.08 -5.02
CA THR A 66 -14.25 2.02 -3.55
C THR A 66 -15.46 2.75 -2.95
N LYS A 67 -15.84 3.91 -3.52
CA LYS A 67 -17.04 4.64 -3.14
C LYS A 67 -18.32 3.80 -3.33
N LEU A 68 -18.40 3.09 -4.43
CA LEU A 68 -19.57 2.24 -4.74
C LEU A 68 -19.71 1.08 -3.74
N VAL A 69 -18.61 0.47 -3.32
CA VAL A 69 -18.62 -0.75 -2.49
C VAL A 69 -18.57 -0.43 -0.99
N HIS A 70 -17.79 0.55 -0.58
CA HIS A 70 -17.49 0.84 0.82
C HIS A 70 -17.97 2.23 1.29
N GLY A 71 -18.54 3.03 0.39
CA GLY A 71 -18.99 4.38 0.68
C GLY A 71 -17.93 5.46 0.44
N GLU A 72 -18.39 6.70 0.35
CA GLU A 72 -17.54 7.86 -0.02
C GLU A 72 -16.50 8.20 1.05
N GLU A 73 -16.85 8.03 2.33
CA GLU A 73 -15.95 8.30 3.44
C GLU A 73 -14.74 7.37 3.40
N GLU A 74 -14.97 6.07 3.21
CA GLU A 74 -13.91 5.07 3.13
C GLU A 74 -13.08 5.22 1.84
N ALA A 75 -13.69 5.62 0.73
CA ALA A 75 -12.97 5.92 -0.50
C ALA A 75 -12.03 7.12 -0.33
N THR A 76 -12.49 8.18 0.35
CA THR A 76 -11.70 9.37 0.64
C THR A 76 -10.52 9.05 1.55
N LYS A 77 -10.74 8.27 2.61
CA LYS A 77 -9.68 7.79 3.51
C LYS A 77 -8.65 6.93 2.75
N ALA A 78 -9.13 6.00 1.94
CA ALA A 78 -8.27 5.13 1.14
C ALA A 78 -7.42 5.92 0.13
N GLN A 79 -8.01 6.92 -0.53
CA GLN A 79 -7.28 7.80 -1.46
C GLN A 79 -6.23 8.65 -0.75
N ALA A 80 -6.58 9.27 0.38
CA ALA A 80 -5.65 10.06 1.18
C ALA A 80 -4.47 9.21 1.66
N SER A 81 -4.76 8.02 2.16
CA SER A 81 -3.75 7.04 2.59
C SER A 81 -2.84 6.61 1.44
N ALA A 82 -3.42 6.36 0.27
CA ALA A 82 -2.66 5.99 -0.91
C ALA A 82 -1.72 7.12 -1.37
N ARG A 83 -2.18 8.37 -1.31
CA ARG A 83 -1.34 9.54 -1.66
C ARG A 83 -0.23 9.77 -0.63
N ALA A 84 -0.51 9.63 0.66
CA ALA A 84 0.49 9.73 1.73
C ALA A 84 1.65 8.74 1.54
N LEU A 85 1.38 7.54 1.04
CA LEU A 85 2.42 6.54 0.70
C LEU A 85 3.45 7.02 -0.34
N PHE A 86 3.05 7.94 -1.23
CA PHE A 86 3.97 8.48 -2.24
C PHE A 86 4.76 9.70 -1.74
N THR A 87 4.27 10.35 -0.69
CA THR A 87 4.91 11.51 -0.07
C THR A 87 5.75 11.14 1.16
N GLY A 88 5.85 9.83 1.49
CA GLY A 88 6.63 9.34 2.65
C GLY A 88 5.91 9.49 4.00
N GLY A 89 4.60 9.74 4.00
CA GLY A 89 3.82 9.89 5.23
C GLY A 89 3.11 8.59 5.65
N ALA A 90 3.09 8.31 6.96
CA ALA A 90 2.23 7.27 7.54
C ALA A 90 0.76 7.73 7.52
N SER A 91 -0.16 6.83 7.18
CA SER A 91 -1.61 7.10 7.20
C SER A 91 -2.28 6.25 8.29
N GLU A 92 -3.25 6.82 8.99
CA GLU A 92 -4.02 6.14 10.05
C GLU A 92 -4.76 4.87 9.57
N HIS A 93 -5.02 4.77 8.26
CA HIS A 93 -5.77 3.64 7.67
C HIS A 93 -4.87 2.61 6.96
N MET A 94 -3.57 2.67 7.17
CA MET A 94 -2.61 1.72 6.63
C MET A 94 -2.62 0.43 7.46
N PRO A 95 -2.48 -0.77 6.84
CA PRO A 95 -2.26 -1.99 7.60
C PRO A 95 -1.11 -1.78 8.57
N THR A 96 -1.39 -1.90 9.86
CA THR A 96 -0.43 -1.62 10.94
C THR A 96 -0.12 -2.90 11.70
N THR A 97 1.15 -3.15 11.93
CA THR A 97 1.63 -4.19 12.85
C THR A 97 2.17 -3.50 14.09
N GLU A 98 1.63 -3.88 15.24
CA GLU A 98 2.13 -3.45 16.54
C GLU A 98 3.17 -4.44 17.03
N LEU A 99 4.37 -3.93 17.32
CA LEU A 99 5.44 -4.68 17.97
C LEU A 99 5.43 -4.38 19.48
N THR A 100 5.95 -5.29 20.24
CA THR A 100 6.17 -5.15 21.68
C THR A 100 7.67 -5.07 21.96
N ASP A 101 8.03 -4.69 23.20
CA ASP A 101 9.44 -4.67 23.63
C ASP A 101 10.12 -6.04 23.52
N GLU A 102 9.35 -7.14 23.61
CA GLU A 102 9.87 -8.51 23.43
C GLU A 102 10.31 -8.79 21.98
N ASP A 103 9.85 -8.00 21.03
CA ASP A 103 10.19 -8.11 19.62
C ASP A 103 11.50 -7.40 19.27
N LEU A 104 12.01 -6.58 20.20
CA LEU A 104 13.24 -5.82 20.08
C LEU A 104 14.39 -6.55 20.81
N THR A 105 15.57 -6.44 20.25
CA THR A 105 16.82 -6.88 20.90
C THR A 105 17.65 -5.64 21.18
N ASP A 106 17.98 -5.39 22.44
CA ASP A 106 18.69 -4.18 22.88
C ASP A 106 18.05 -2.86 22.38
N GLY A 107 16.70 -2.82 22.36
CA GLY A 107 15.94 -1.66 21.88
C GLY A 107 15.95 -1.46 20.37
N GLN A 108 16.34 -2.46 19.60
CA GLN A 108 16.42 -2.41 18.14
C GLN A 108 15.83 -3.66 17.49
N ILE A 109 15.42 -3.54 16.23
CA ILE A 109 14.98 -4.67 15.41
C ILE A 109 15.69 -4.65 14.05
N ASP A 110 16.16 -5.81 13.59
CA ASP A 110 16.74 -5.94 12.27
C ASP A 110 15.66 -5.95 11.18
N ILE A 111 16.01 -5.45 9.98
CA ILE A 111 15.07 -5.36 8.84
C ILE A 111 14.46 -6.71 8.47
N ILE A 112 15.16 -7.82 8.65
CA ILE A 112 14.69 -9.17 8.33
C ILE A 112 13.58 -9.57 9.30
N SER A 113 13.78 -9.37 10.60
CA SER A 113 12.77 -9.62 11.64
C SER A 113 11.55 -8.71 11.44
N LEU A 114 11.77 -7.45 11.09
CA LEU A 114 10.76 -6.45 10.83
C LEU A 114 9.87 -6.85 9.64
N LEU A 115 10.46 -7.33 8.54
CA LEU A 115 9.72 -7.83 7.37
C LEU A 115 8.88 -9.08 7.67
N VAL A 116 9.40 -9.99 8.50
CA VAL A 116 8.69 -11.22 8.87
C VAL A 116 7.54 -10.90 9.82
N LYS A 117 7.78 -10.14 10.87
CA LYS A 117 6.77 -9.76 11.86
C LYS A 117 5.69 -8.87 11.26
N GLY A 118 6.06 -7.97 10.37
CA GLY A 118 5.13 -7.15 9.59
C GLY A 118 4.36 -7.90 8.49
N GLY A 119 4.53 -9.23 8.37
CA GLY A 119 3.81 -10.03 7.37
C GLY A 119 4.22 -9.75 5.92
N LEU A 120 5.27 -8.96 5.71
CA LEU A 120 5.78 -8.62 4.38
C LEU A 120 6.58 -9.75 3.74
N ALA A 121 7.16 -10.63 4.55
CA ALA A 121 7.84 -11.84 4.08
C ALA A 121 7.47 -13.04 4.96
N PRO A 122 7.19 -14.23 4.38
CA PRO A 122 6.79 -15.41 5.14
C PRO A 122 7.95 -16.06 5.90
N THR A 123 9.20 -15.81 5.47
CA THR A 123 10.41 -16.39 6.08
C THR A 123 11.56 -15.40 6.09
N ARG A 124 12.49 -15.59 7.04
CA ARG A 124 13.74 -14.81 7.12
C ARG A 124 14.59 -14.90 5.84
N SER A 125 14.62 -16.06 5.20
CA SER A 125 15.37 -16.27 3.94
C SER A 125 14.78 -15.47 2.78
N GLU A 126 13.45 -15.40 2.69
CA GLU A 126 12.79 -14.59 1.68
C GLU A 126 12.94 -13.09 1.97
N ALA A 127 12.81 -12.69 3.24
CA ALA A 127 13.05 -11.32 3.66
C ALA A 127 14.47 -10.85 3.25
N ARG A 128 15.50 -11.65 3.56
CA ARG A 128 16.88 -11.36 3.18
C ARG A 128 17.05 -11.18 1.67
N ARG A 129 16.53 -12.12 0.89
CA ARG A 129 16.59 -12.04 -0.58
C ARG A 129 15.90 -10.79 -1.12
N ASN A 130 14.75 -10.40 -0.56
CA ASN A 130 14.05 -9.18 -0.97
C ASN A 130 14.87 -7.92 -0.68
N VAL A 131 15.58 -7.84 0.44
CA VAL A 131 16.47 -6.74 0.77
C VAL A 131 17.66 -6.71 -0.19
N GLU A 132 18.34 -7.84 -0.40
CA GLU A 132 19.52 -7.96 -1.29
C GLU A 132 19.15 -7.58 -2.75
N GLN A 133 17.94 -7.90 -3.20
CA GLN A 133 17.43 -7.50 -4.51
C GLN A 133 16.97 -6.04 -4.57
N GLY A 134 17.07 -5.31 -3.46
CA GLY A 134 16.63 -3.91 -3.37
C GLY A 134 15.13 -3.72 -3.56
N GLY A 135 14.35 -4.74 -3.23
CA GLY A 135 12.88 -4.71 -3.28
C GLY A 135 12.22 -4.16 -2.01
N VAL A 136 12.99 -3.64 -1.05
CA VAL A 136 12.48 -3.13 0.23
C VAL A 136 12.80 -1.65 0.38
N THR A 137 11.82 -0.88 0.85
CA THR A 137 12.00 0.50 1.28
C THR A 137 11.43 0.69 2.69
N ALA A 138 12.06 1.55 3.48
CA ALA A 138 11.58 2.02 4.77
C ALA A 138 11.45 3.55 4.70
N ASP A 139 10.27 4.09 4.99
CA ASP A 139 9.92 5.52 4.85
C ASP A 139 10.33 6.14 3.51
N GLY A 140 10.21 5.35 2.43
CA GLY A 140 10.57 5.78 1.07
C GLY A 140 12.05 5.57 0.73
N GLU A 141 12.92 5.34 1.70
CA GLU A 141 14.34 5.07 1.47
C GLU A 141 14.57 3.58 1.17
N LYS A 142 15.40 3.32 0.17
CA LYS A 142 15.72 1.95 -0.24
C LYS A 142 16.69 1.29 0.75
N VAL A 143 16.26 0.15 1.33
CA VAL A 143 17.09 -0.65 2.22
C VAL A 143 17.75 -1.77 1.41
N THR A 144 19.08 -1.74 1.32
CA THR A 144 19.88 -2.74 0.62
C THR A 144 20.76 -3.57 1.56
N ASP A 145 20.95 -3.09 2.78
CA ASP A 145 21.72 -3.82 3.80
C ASP A 145 20.75 -4.68 4.64
N PHE A 146 20.91 -5.98 4.56
CA PHE A 146 20.14 -6.93 5.38
C PHE A 146 20.51 -6.90 6.88
N LYS A 147 21.57 -6.19 7.25
CA LYS A 147 21.96 -5.92 8.65
C LYS A 147 21.41 -4.60 9.18
N ALA A 148 20.66 -3.85 8.36
CA ALA A 148 20.06 -2.61 8.81
C ALA A 148 19.19 -2.86 10.04
N VAL A 149 19.34 -2.01 11.05
CA VAL A 149 18.58 -2.05 12.29
C VAL A 149 17.79 -0.76 12.46
N PHE A 150 16.64 -0.87 13.09
CA PHE A 150 15.75 0.25 13.41
C PHE A 150 15.64 0.34 14.92
N ALA A 151 15.97 1.51 15.45
CA ALA A 151 15.87 1.78 16.87
C ALA A 151 14.42 1.98 17.29
N ARG A 152 14.12 1.73 18.55
CA ARG A 152 12.79 1.89 19.15
C ARG A 152 12.19 3.27 18.85
N GLU A 153 12.99 4.32 18.98
CA GLU A 153 12.56 5.72 18.81
C GLU A 153 11.99 5.98 17.40
N VAL A 154 12.45 5.25 16.39
CA VAL A 154 11.95 5.35 15.01
C VAL A 154 10.61 4.64 14.85
N LEU A 155 10.34 3.66 15.70
CA LEU A 155 9.13 2.83 15.69
C LEU A 155 8.03 3.35 16.62
N GLU A 156 8.34 4.32 17.49
CA GLU A 156 7.37 4.98 18.38
C GLU A 156 6.55 6.03 17.62
N GLY A 157 5.40 6.38 18.18
CA GLY A 157 4.52 7.40 17.60
C GLY A 157 3.89 6.94 16.28
N ASP A 158 4.26 7.60 15.19
CA ASP A 158 3.75 7.26 13.85
C ASP A 158 4.37 5.98 13.28
N GLY A 159 5.46 5.47 13.87
CA GLY A 159 6.19 4.29 13.40
C GLY A 159 6.81 4.49 12.02
N ILE A 160 7.22 3.40 11.38
CA ILE A 160 7.77 3.40 10.04
C ILE A 160 6.89 2.68 9.03
N VAL A 161 6.93 3.14 7.78
CA VAL A 161 6.26 2.49 6.66
C VAL A 161 7.26 1.65 5.88
N VAL A 162 7.12 0.34 5.98
CA VAL A 162 7.95 -0.61 5.24
C VAL A 162 7.21 -1.11 4.02
N LYS A 163 7.86 -1.06 2.87
CA LYS A 163 7.29 -1.48 1.59
C LYS A 163 8.14 -2.58 0.98
N ARG A 164 7.48 -3.63 0.46
CA ARG A 164 8.09 -4.69 -0.32
C ARG A 164 7.53 -4.70 -1.74
N GLY A 165 8.38 -4.40 -2.71
CA GLY A 165 7.99 -4.28 -4.11
C GLY A 165 6.97 -3.15 -4.32
N LYS A 166 6.13 -3.28 -5.34
CA LYS A 166 5.16 -2.23 -5.72
C LYS A 166 3.81 -2.32 -4.99
N LYS A 167 3.51 -3.44 -4.31
CA LYS A 167 2.13 -3.77 -3.89
C LYS A 167 1.96 -4.07 -2.40
N LYS A 168 3.03 -4.38 -1.68
CA LYS A 168 2.96 -4.74 -0.26
C LYS A 168 3.64 -3.68 0.57
N PHE A 169 2.93 -3.16 1.55
CA PHE A 169 3.43 -2.19 2.52
C PHE A 169 2.72 -2.42 3.85
N GLN A 170 3.39 -2.05 4.91
CA GLN A 170 2.95 -2.22 6.29
C GLN A 170 3.51 -1.07 7.11
N ARG A 171 2.66 -0.45 7.92
CA ARG A 171 3.09 0.43 8.99
C ARG A 171 3.51 -0.43 10.18
N ILE A 172 4.63 -0.14 10.78
CA ILE A 172 5.13 -0.87 11.95
C ILE A 172 5.38 0.13 13.07
N VAL A 173 4.74 -0.13 14.19
CA VAL A 173 4.81 0.69 15.41
C VAL A 173 5.20 -0.16 16.59
N VAL A 174 5.83 0.43 17.59
CA VAL A 174 6.07 -0.18 18.91
C VAL A 174 5.15 0.46 19.94
N LYS A 175 4.51 -0.38 20.75
CA LYS A 175 3.73 0.05 21.92
C LYS A 175 4.46 -0.26 23.21
#